data_baa72a9de094efd739183a2f85bcdcb5
#
_entry.id   baa72a9de094efd739183a2f85bcdcb5
#
_cell.length_a   1.000
_cell.length_b   1.000
_cell.length_c   1.000
_cell.angle_alpha   90.00
_cell.angle_beta   90.00
_cell.angle_gamma   90.00
#
_symmetry.space_group_name_H-M   'P 1'
#
loop_
_entity.id
_entity.type
_entity.pdbx_description
1 polymer ?
#
loop_
_entity_poly.entity_id
_entity_poly.type
_entity_poly.pdbx_seq_one_letter_code
_entity_poly.pdbx_strand_id
1 'polypeptide(L)'
;MLAIPSKGRLKEQTEAFFADCGLKLKQVGGERGYSAVLEGAPGIQIMLLSASEIAKGLLDGTLHLGVTGEDLLREHADNFDSQVHLLRALGFGYADMVVAVPQSWVDVDTIEDLEDVGHAFRARHGRRMRVATKYLRSSRRFFAERGLTQYRLIDSAGATEAAPASGTAELIVDITTTGATLKANNLKILSDGVMLKSQAQLSASLNADWNEDALAAIKNLLDIFEARRVARDASVLTGGKSLRAAAASISDEVTLFGDSVVLSRKKAKSVANALSSAGFGPVSVVNPEFLFLEDNVVFGEFSRAITRNAQ
;
A
#
# COMPACT_ATOMS: atom_id res chain seq x y z
N MET A 1 -0.06 12.27 15.02
CA MET A 1 -0.40 12.96 13.75
C MET A 1 -0.42 11.93 12.62
N LEU A 2 -1.47 11.88 11.82
CA LEU A 2 -1.62 11.02 10.63
C LEU A 2 -1.79 11.88 9.37
N ALA A 3 -0.97 11.69 8.37
CA ALA A 3 -1.11 12.39 7.09
C ALA A 3 -1.75 11.51 6.02
N ILE A 4 -2.65 12.07 5.25
CA ILE A 4 -3.31 11.42 4.12
C ILE A 4 -3.21 12.30 2.87
N PRO A 5 -3.34 11.72 1.66
CA PRO A 5 -3.28 12.49 0.43
C PRO A 5 -4.31 13.62 0.38
N SER A 6 -3.88 14.81 -0.05
CA SER A 6 -4.72 16.03 -0.08
C SER A 6 -5.63 16.10 -1.30
N LYS A 7 -5.37 15.33 -2.37
CA LYS A 7 -6.09 15.42 -3.64
C LYS A 7 -6.00 14.13 -4.46
N GLY A 8 -6.85 14.07 -5.47
CA GLY A 8 -6.86 13.02 -6.50
C GLY A 8 -7.38 11.68 -5.99
N ARG A 9 -7.25 10.67 -6.84
CA ARG A 9 -7.80 9.34 -6.63
C ARG A 9 -7.32 8.68 -5.32
N LEU A 10 -6.07 8.92 -4.94
CA LEU A 10 -5.52 8.35 -3.71
C LEU A 10 -6.21 8.91 -2.46
N LYS A 11 -6.57 10.21 -2.46
CA LYS A 11 -7.39 10.82 -1.39
C LYS A 11 -8.74 10.12 -1.28
N GLU A 12 -9.48 10.06 -2.39
CA GLU A 12 -10.82 9.47 -2.46
C GLU A 12 -10.83 8.01 -1.95
N GLN A 13 -9.85 7.22 -2.39
CA GLN A 13 -9.71 5.83 -1.96
C GLN A 13 -9.34 5.71 -0.48
N THR A 14 -8.53 6.61 0.06
CA THR A 14 -8.18 6.64 1.48
C THR A 14 -9.40 7.01 2.33
N GLU A 15 -10.17 8.01 1.91
CA GLU A 15 -11.41 8.40 2.58
C GLU A 15 -12.45 7.27 2.56
N ALA A 16 -12.59 6.59 1.43
CA ALA A 16 -13.48 5.43 1.29
C ALA A 16 -13.05 4.27 2.20
N PHE A 17 -11.74 4.01 2.32
CA PHE A 17 -11.20 3.00 3.23
C PHE A 17 -11.52 3.33 4.70
N PHE A 18 -11.34 4.57 5.12
CA PHE A 18 -11.68 4.99 6.48
C PHE A 18 -13.19 4.90 6.74
N ALA A 19 -14.01 5.35 5.78
CA ALA A 19 -15.48 5.27 5.89
C ALA A 19 -15.96 3.82 6.02
N ASP A 20 -15.35 2.88 5.28
CA ASP A 20 -15.65 1.44 5.40
C ASP A 20 -15.27 0.87 6.78
N CYS A 21 -14.29 1.47 7.45
CA CYS A 21 -13.95 1.17 8.83
C CYS A 21 -14.78 1.95 9.87
N GLY A 22 -15.87 2.61 9.46
CA GLY A 22 -16.73 3.41 10.35
C GLY A 22 -16.12 4.73 10.81
N LEU A 23 -15.01 5.15 10.20
CA LEU A 23 -14.29 6.38 10.52
C LEU A 23 -14.61 7.46 9.50
N LYS A 24 -14.99 8.65 9.96
CA LYS A 24 -15.35 9.77 9.08
C LYS A 24 -14.34 10.89 9.19
N LEU A 25 -13.83 11.33 8.05
CA LEU A 25 -13.01 12.53 7.97
C LEU A 25 -13.89 13.77 7.99
N LYS A 26 -13.62 14.67 8.94
CA LYS A 26 -14.26 15.97 9.04
C LYS A 26 -13.22 17.06 8.93
N GLN A 27 -13.22 17.75 7.80
CA GLN A 27 -12.27 18.83 7.51
C GLN A 27 -12.48 20.01 8.46
N VAL A 28 -11.40 20.56 8.98
CA VAL A 28 -11.40 21.72 9.88
C VAL A 28 -10.88 22.93 9.12
N GLY A 29 -11.58 24.08 9.20
CA GLY A 29 -11.14 25.32 8.56
C GLY A 29 -11.64 25.52 7.12
N GLY A 30 -12.69 24.79 6.70
CA GLY A 30 -13.31 24.95 5.37
C GLY A 30 -12.60 24.16 4.27
N GLU A 31 -13.08 24.26 3.01
CA GLU A 31 -12.62 23.47 1.85
C GLU A 31 -11.11 23.60 1.52
N ARG A 32 -10.45 24.63 1.99
CA ARG A 32 -9.00 24.85 1.80
C ARG A 32 -8.15 24.51 3.02
N GLY A 33 -8.76 23.97 4.08
CA GLY A 33 -8.05 23.56 5.29
C GLY A 33 -7.16 22.33 5.03
N TYR A 34 -5.93 22.36 5.52
CA TYR A 34 -4.99 21.23 5.46
C TYR A 34 -5.14 20.30 6.67
N SER A 35 -6.11 20.54 7.54
CA SER A 35 -6.34 19.77 8.76
C SER A 35 -7.73 19.14 8.76
N ALA A 36 -7.84 17.94 9.32
CA ALA A 36 -9.09 17.26 9.55
C ALA A 36 -9.05 16.51 10.90
N VAL A 37 -10.21 16.16 11.42
CA VAL A 37 -10.36 15.22 12.52
C VAL A 37 -10.94 13.91 12.01
N LEU A 38 -10.57 12.82 12.65
CA LEU A 38 -11.08 11.49 12.35
C LEU A 38 -12.13 11.12 13.39
N GLU A 39 -13.41 11.28 13.04
CA GLU A 39 -14.50 10.87 13.91
C GLU A 39 -14.47 9.34 14.09
N GLY A 40 -14.53 8.87 15.33
CA GLY A 40 -14.38 7.46 15.68
C GLY A 40 -12.97 7.04 16.12
N ALA A 41 -11.94 7.91 15.96
CA ALA A 41 -10.59 7.68 16.42
C ALA A 41 -10.05 8.89 17.19
N PRO A 42 -10.42 9.06 18.48
CA PRO A 42 -9.95 10.17 19.30
C PRO A 42 -8.42 10.12 19.45
N GLY A 43 -7.78 11.29 19.58
CA GLY A 43 -6.32 11.41 19.66
C GLY A 43 -5.59 11.44 18.32
N ILE A 44 -6.28 11.18 17.20
CA ILE A 44 -5.70 11.24 15.85
C ILE A 44 -6.01 12.60 15.20
N GLN A 45 -4.97 13.37 14.93
CA GLN A 45 -5.04 14.57 14.10
C GLN A 45 -4.66 14.23 12.67
N ILE A 46 -5.46 14.67 11.69
CA ILE A 46 -5.23 14.42 10.26
C ILE A 46 -4.61 15.64 9.60
N MET A 47 -3.57 15.41 8.79
CA MET A 47 -3.02 16.39 7.85
C MET A 47 -3.25 15.94 6.41
N LEU A 48 -3.61 16.91 5.55
CA LEU A 48 -3.81 16.71 4.11
C LEU A 48 -2.56 17.20 3.37
N LEU A 49 -1.74 16.27 2.89
CA LEU A 49 -0.45 16.55 2.26
C LEU A 49 -0.34 15.84 0.89
N SER A 50 0.64 16.23 0.08
CA SER A 50 0.96 15.42 -1.10
C SER A 50 1.62 14.10 -0.67
N ALA A 51 1.49 13.05 -1.49
CA ALA A 51 2.08 11.74 -1.18
C ALA A 51 3.60 11.80 -0.96
N SER A 52 4.30 12.70 -1.68
CA SER A 52 5.75 12.91 -1.49
C SER A 52 6.09 13.63 -0.17
N GLU A 53 5.27 14.61 0.24
CA GLU A 53 5.44 15.27 1.56
C GLU A 53 5.17 14.28 2.69
N ILE A 54 4.18 13.40 2.54
CA ILE A 54 3.91 12.33 3.51
C ILE A 54 5.13 11.40 3.63
N ALA A 55 5.70 10.95 2.51
CA ALA A 55 6.88 10.09 2.55
C ALA A 55 8.06 10.75 3.27
N LYS A 56 8.33 12.03 2.98
CA LYS A 56 9.37 12.81 3.66
C LYS A 56 9.11 12.95 5.15
N GLY A 57 7.89 13.34 5.54
CA GLY A 57 7.54 13.53 6.94
C GLY A 57 7.54 12.22 7.76
N LEU A 58 7.33 11.07 7.13
CA LEU A 58 7.53 9.76 7.76
C LEU A 58 9.01 9.46 7.96
N LEU A 59 9.86 9.78 6.97
CA LEU A 59 11.31 9.53 7.05
C LEU A 59 12.00 10.41 8.06
N ASP A 60 11.61 11.68 8.19
CA ASP A 60 12.21 12.64 9.12
C ASP A 60 11.57 12.65 10.52
N GLY A 61 10.47 11.90 10.73
CA GLY A 61 9.80 11.80 12.04
C GLY A 61 8.83 12.94 12.37
N THR A 62 8.59 13.88 11.46
CA THR A 62 7.59 14.96 11.66
C THR A 62 6.16 14.44 11.61
N LEU A 63 5.94 13.29 10.98
CA LEU A 63 4.69 12.57 10.96
C LEU A 63 4.83 11.24 11.68
N HIS A 64 3.82 10.87 12.48
CA HIS A 64 3.74 9.55 13.11
C HIS A 64 3.27 8.50 12.12
N LEU A 65 2.21 8.81 11.40
CA LEU A 65 1.54 7.92 10.45
C LEU A 65 1.33 8.63 9.11
N GLY A 66 1.28 7.85 8.03
CA GLY A 66 0.96 8.38 6.73
C GLY A 66 0.44 7.33 5.75
N VAL A 67 -0.41 7.78 4.84
CA VAL A 67 -0.85 6.98 3.68
C VAL A 67 -0.10 7.46 2.44
N THR A 68 0.83 6.65 1.96
CA THR A 68 1.64 6.95 0.76
C THR A 68 2.01 5.66 0.02
N GLY A 69 2.58 5.77 -1.16
CA GLY A 69 3.10 4.62 -1.90
C GLY A 69 4.50 4.23 -1.42
N GLU A 70 4.82 2.95 -1.45
CA GLU A 70 6.16 2.43 -1.15
C GLU A 70 7.22 2.97 -2.12
N ASP A 71 6.83 3.23 -3.38
CA ASP A 71 7.66 3.83 -4.41
C ASP A 71 8.27 5.17 -3.96
N LEU A 72 7.49 6.01 -3.28
CA LEU A 72 7.96 7.30 -2.79
C LEU A 72 8.88 7.17 -1.57
N LEU A 73 8.64 6.21 -0.68
CA LEU A 73 9.56 5.92 0.43
C LEU A 73 10.92 5.49 -0.10
N ARG A 74 10.94 4.56 -1.07
CA ARG A 74 12.17 4.07 -1.72
C ARG A 74 12.88 5.13 -2.54
N GLU A 75 12.15 6.08 -3.12
CA GLU A 75 12.74 7.20 -3.85
C GLU A 75 13.43 8.19 -2.92
N HIS A 76 12.90 8.41 -1.72
CA HIS A 76 13.47 9.39 -0.78
C HIS A 76 14.58 8.83 0.12
N ALA A 77 14.60 7.51 0.38
CA ALA A 77 15.64 6.88 1.21
C ALA A 77 16.02 5.47 0.69
N ASP A 78 17.33 5.18 0.66
CA ASP A 78 17.82 3.87 0.24
C ASP A 78 17.47 2.77 1.26
N ASN A 79 17.55 3.10 2.55
CA ASN A 79 17.25 2.22 3.67
C ASN A 79 16.01 2.72 4.43
N PHE A 80 14.91 2.95 3.72
CA PHE A 80 13.69 3.48 4.36
C PHE A 80 13.17 2.54 5.46
N ASP A 81 13.40 1.23 5.37
CA ASP A 81 12.97 0.22 6.34
C ASP A 81 13.54 0.45 7.76
N SER A 82 14.66 1.17 7.88
CA SER A 82 15.22 1.58 9.17
C SER A 82 14.55 2.83 9.76
N GLN A 83 13.73 3.53 8.99
CA GLN A 83 13.11 4.80 9.37
C GLN A 83 11.58 4.74 9.36
N VAL A 84 11.01 3.85 8.56
CA VAL A 84 9.56 3.72 8.36
C VAL A 84 9.15 2.26 8.40
N HIS A 85 8.17 1.94 9.22
CA HIS A 85 7.54 0.63 9.28
C HIS A 85 6.27 0.61 8.42
N LEU A 86 6.20 -0.32 7.47
CA LEU A 86 4.99 -0.54 6.68
C LEU A 86 3.98 -1.33 7.51
N LEU A 87 2.95 -0.65 8.03
CA LEU A 87 1.94 -1.27 8.87
C LEU A 87 0.99 -2.15 8.06
N ARG A 88 0.53 -1.64 6.92
CA ARG A 88 -0.48 -2.32 6.14
C ARG A 88 -0.58 -1.83 4.70
N ALA A 89 -0.63 -2.78 3.77
CA ALA A 89 -1.08 -2.55 2.40
C ALA A 89 -2.60 -2.30 2.38
N LEU A 90 -3.03 -1.24 1.72
CA LEU A 90 -4.43 -0.80 1.76
C LEU A 90 -5.29 -1.42 0.65
N GLY A 91 -4.67 -2.10 -0.34
CA GLY A 91 -5.37 -2.78 -1.43
C GLY A 91 -5.91 -1.84 -2.51
N PHE A 92 -5.39 -0.63 -2.58
CA PHE A 92 -5.68 0.36 -3.62
C PHE A 92 -4.45 1.22 -3.94
N GLY A 93 -4.60 2.16 -4.90
CA GLY A 93 -3.50 3.04 -5.27
C GLY A 93 -2.32 2.28 -5.91
N TYR A 94 -2.62 1.21 -6.65
CA TYR A 94 -1.60 0.43 -7.34
C TYR A 94 -0.85 1.29 -8.34
N ALA A 95 0.47 1.19 -8.33
CA ALA A 95 1.37 1.93 -9.21
C ALA A 95 2.64 1.10 -9.44
N ASP A 96 2.74 0.48 -10.60
CA ASP A 96 3.96 -0.23 -11.00
C ASP A 96 4.97 0.78 -11.54
N MET A 97 6.16 0.81 -10.99
CA MET A 97 7.28 1.59 -11.52
C MET A 97 7.94 0.79 -12.64
N VAL A 98 8.00 1.35 -13.83
CA VAL A 98 8.40 0.61 -15.03
C VAL A 98 9.39 1.38 -15.89
N VAL A 99 10.25 0.65 -16.58
CA VAL A 99 11.07 1.15 -17.70
C VAL A 99 10.25 1.01 -18.98
N ALA A 100 10.03 2.11 -19.69
CA ALA A 100 9.30 2.12 -20.94
C ALA A 100 10.10 2.79 -22.06
N VAL A 101 10.06 2.15 -23.22
CA VAL A 101 10.78 2.58 -24.45
C VAL A 101 9.76 2.85 -25.57
N PRO A 102 10.13 3.60 -26.62
CA PRO A 102 9.27 3.77 -27.79
C PRO A 102 8.86 2.42 -28.40
N GLN A 103 7.58 2.27 -28.73
CA GLN A 103 7.06 1.05 -29.35
C GLN A 103 7.72 0.74 -30.72
N SER A 104 8.27 1.76 -31.36
CA SER A 104 9.02 1.62 -32.61
C SER A 104 10.39 0.92 -32.44
N TRP A 105 10.86 0.74 -31.21
CA TRP A 105 12.06 -0.02 -30.90
C TRP A 105 11.72 -1.52 -30.86
N VAL A 106 11.50 -2.10 -32.03
CA VAL A 106 10.91 -3.45 -32.18
C VAL A 106 11.77 -4.52 -31.51
N ASP A 107 13.10 -4.42 -31.65
CA ASP A 107 14.06 -5.42 -31.16
C ASP A 107 14.55 -5.16 -29.72
N VAL A 108 13.90 -4.25 -28.97
CA VAL A 108 14.28 -3.93 -27.59
C VAL A 108 13.18 -4.40 -26.65
N ASP A 109 13.33 -5.55 -26.02
CA ASP A 109 12.36 -6.14 -25.11
C ASP A 109 12.85 -6.31 -23.68
N THR A 110 14.16 -6.27 -23.46
CA THR A 110 14.81 -6.46 -22.15
C THR A 110 15.73 -5.31 -21.81
N ILE A 111 16.21 -5.26 -20.56
CA ILE A 111 17.25 -4.30 -20.13
C ILE A 111 18.59 -4.62 -20.81
N GLU A 112 18.86 -5.88 -21.12
CA GLU A 112 20.06 -6.29 -21.87
C GLU A 112 20.04 -5.72 -23.30
N ASP A 113 18.92 -5.86 -24.01
CA ASP A 113 18.76 -5.24 -25.36
C ASP A 113 18.93 -3.72 -25.28
N LEU A 114 18.44 -3.10 -24.18
CA LEU A 114 18.57 -1.67 -23.96
C LEU A 114 20.02 -1.24 -23.75
N GLU A 115 20.86 -2.05 -23.08
CA GLU A 115 22.31 -1.77 -22.95
C GLU A 115 23.02 -1.84 -24.31
N ASP A 116 22.70 -2.83 -25.13
CA ASP A 116 23.25 -2.98 -26.48
C ASP A 116 22.89 -1.77 -27.36
N VAL A 117 21.62 -1.38 -27.36
CA VAL A 117 21.17 -0.15 -28.06
C VAL A 117 21.88 1.08 -27.50
N GLY A 118 22.11 1.12 -26.19
CA GLY A 118 22.82 2.21 -25.52
C GLY A 118 24.26 2.39 -26.01
N HIS A 119 24.99 1.30 -26.20
CA HIS A 119 26.32 1.33 -26.78
C HIS A 119 26.31 1.82 -28.22
N ALA A 120 25.43 1.29 -29.05
CA ALA A 120 25.26 1.72 -30.44
C ALA A 120 24.86 3.19 -30.56
N PHE A 121 23.94 3.63 -29.71
CA PHE A 121 23.45 5.01 -29.60
C PHE A 121 24.62 5.96 -29.26
N ARG A 122 25.43 5.60 -28.24
CA ARG A 122 26.58 6.40 -27.84
C ARG A 122 27.62 6.52 -28.96
N ALA A 123 27.90 5.41 -29.65
CA ALA A 123 28.84 5.42 -30.80
C ALA A 123 28.36 6.35 -31.92
N ARG A 124 27.03 6.34 -32.20
CA ARG A 124 26.44 7.13 -33.28
C ARG A 124 26.26 8.61 -32.92
N HIS A 125 25.86 8.91 -31.67
CA HIS A 125 25.48 10.27 -31.26
C HIS A 125 26.49 10.97 -30.34
N GLY A 126 27.57 10.32 -29.93
CA GLY A 126 28.59 10.87 -29.04
C GLY A 126 28.12 11.15 -27.62
N ARG A 127 26.91 10.69 -27.24
CA ARG A 127 26.31 10.88 -25.92
C ARG A 127 25.53 9.64 -25.45
N ARG A 128 25.33 9.52 -24.15
CA ARG A 128 24.47 8.49 -23.57
C ARG A 128 22.98 8.77 -23.84
N MET A 129 22.17 7.73 -23.83
CA MET A 129 20.70 7.85 -23.85
C MET A 129 20.21 8.62 -22.63
N ARG A 130 19.21 9.48 -22.81
CA ARG A 130 18.54 10.19 -21.71
C ARG A 130 17.32 9.39 -21.28
N VAL A 131 17.15 9.25 -19.97
CA VAL A 131 16.02 8.62 -19.33
C VAL A 131 15.26 9.68 -18.53
N ALA A 132 14.06 10.03 -18.94
CA ALA A 132 13.24 10.98 -18.22
C ALA A 132 12.51 10.26 -17.07
N THR A 133 12.58 10.81 -15.85
CA THR A 133 11.95 10.22 -14.68
C THR A 133 11.87 11.20 -13.51
N LYS A 134 10.92 10.97 -12.61
CA LYS A 134 10.87 11.57 -11.25
C LYS A 134 11.58 10.69 -10.22
N TYR A 135 11.84 9.45 -10.55
CA TYR A 135 12.37 8.40 -9.68
C TYR A 135 13.87 8.20 -9.94
N LEU A 136 14.65 9.27 -9.70
CA LEU A 136 16.08 9.29 -10.03
C LEU A 136 16.89 8.28 -9.23
N ARG A 137 16.60 8.14 -7.93
CA ARG A 137 17.31 7.22 -7.03
C ARG A 137 16.97 5.76 -7.36
N SER A 138 15.69 5.45 -7.44
CA SER A 138 15.19 4.11 -7.77
C SER A 138 15.68 3.64 -9.13
N SER A 139 15.65 4.53 -10.13
CA SER A 139 16.17 4.24 -11.49
C SER A 139 17.66 3.95 -11.49
N ARG A 140 18.45 4.75 -10.74
CA ARG A 140 19.91 4.56 -10.68
C ARG A 140 20.26 3.21 -10.06
N ARG A 141 19.57 2.83 -8.97
CA ARG A 141 19.77 1.55 -8.29
C ARG A 141 19.42 0.39 -9.22
N PHE A 142 18.21 0.40 -9.80
CA PHE A 142 17.74 -0.65 -10.69
C PHE A 142 18.66 -0.85 -11.90
N PHE A 143 19.10 0.23 -12.55
CA PHE A 143 19.99 0.15 -13.69
C PHE A 143 21.39 -0.36 -13.32
N ALA A 144 21.88 0.04 -12.14
CA ALA A 144 23.16 -0.48 -11.65
C ALA A 144 23.08 -2.00 -11.35
N GLU A 145 21.99 -2.47 -10.72
CA GLU A 145 21.75 -3.90 -10.45
C GLU A 145 21.62 -4.74 -11.73
N ARG A 146 21.15 -4.13 -12.83
CA ARG A 146 20.96 -4.78 -14.14
C ARG A 146 22.09 -4.54 -15.13
N GLY A 147 23.14 -3.84 -14.73
CA GLY A 147 24.32 -3.60 -15.57
C GLY A 147 24.11 -2.58 -16.69
N LEU A 148 23.00 -1.83 -16.71
CA LEU A 148 22.78 -0.75 -17.68
C LEU A 148 23.73 0.41 -17.37
N THR A 149 24.56 0.83 -18.34
CA THR A 149 25.62 1.82 -18.14
C THR A 149 25.54 3.03 -19.09
N GLN A 150 24.91 2.86 -20.26
CA GLN A 150 24.90 3.87 -21.32
C GLN A 150 23.69 4.83 -21.23
N TYR A 151 23.34 5.24 -20.01
CA TYR A 151 22.23 6.17 -19.76
C TYR A 151 22.66 7.44 -19.02
N ARG A 152 21.78 8.44 -19.06
CA ARG A 152 21.83 9.67 -18.27
C ARG A 152 20.40 9.97 -17.78
N LEU A 153 20.18 9.97 -16.47
CA LEU A 153 18.90 10.37 -15.90
C LEU A 153 18.69 11.88 -16.06
N ILE A 154 17.48 12.26 -16.41
CA ILE A 154 17.01 13.64 -16.42
C ILE A 154 15.73 13.75 -15.61
N ASP A 155 15.68 14.76 -14.75
CA ASP A 155 14.49 15.01 -13.92
C ASP A 155 13.31 15.46 -14.80
N SER A 156 12.16 14.84 -14.60
CA SER A 156 10.93 15.12 -15.34
C SER A 156 9.86 15.64 -14.38
N ALA A 157 9.62 16.93 -14.37
CA ALA A 157 8.67 17.58 -13.48
C ALA A 157 7.19 17.32 -13.83
N GLY A 158 6.88 16.65 -14.93
CA GLY A 158 5.52 16.31 -15.38
C GLY A 158 5.52 15.78 -16.81
N ALA A 159 4.43 15.14 -17.24
CA ALA A 159 4.25 14.55 -18.56
C ALA A 159 5.47 13.74 -19.04
N THR A 160 5.99 12.89 -18.16
CA THR A 160 7.19 12.05 -18.40
C THR A 160 7.02 11.20 -19.65
N GLU A 161 5.81 10.66 -19.86
CA GLU A 161 5.42 9.83 -20.99
C GLU A 161 5.55 10.55 -22.36
N ALA A 162 5.52 11.86 -22.38
CA ALA A 162 5.68 12.65 -23.61
C ALA A 162 7.16 12.89 -23.97
N ALA A 163 8.11 12.61 -23.09
CA ALA A 163 9.51 12.92 -23.28
C ALA A 163 10.15 12.28 -24.54
N PRO A 164 9.85 11.01 -24.90
CA PRO A 164 10.37 10.43 -26.12
C PRO A 164 9.81 11.08 -27.39
N ALA A 165 8.51 11.39 -27.42
CA ALA A 165 7.88 12.04 -28.58
C ALA A 165 8.39 13.46 -28.80
N SER A 166 8.70 14.19 -27.73
CA SER A 166 9.27 15.54 -27.79
C SER A 166 10.78 15.58 -28.06
N GLY A 167 11.44 14.40 -28.08
CA GLY A 167 12.89 14.32 -28.23
C GLY A 167 13.68 14.79 -27.01
N THR A 168 13.02 14.97 -25.86
CA THR A 168 13.68 15.38 -24.61
C THR A 168 14.47 14.23 -23.98
N ALA A 169 13.96 13.00 -24.11
CA ALA A 169 14.62 11.77 -23.66
C ALA A 169 14.39 10.66 -24.69
N GLU A 170 15.20 9.61 -24.64
CA GLU A 170 15.05 8.44 -25.51
C GLU A 170 14.08 7.42 -24.92
N LEU A 171 14.01 7.33 -23.60
CA LEU A 171 13.14 6.42 -22.86
C LEU A 171 12.76 7.04 -21.52
N ILE A 172 11.89 6.34 -20.77
CA ILE A 172 11.40 6.84 -19.49
C ILE A 172 11.42 5.77 -18.39
N VAL A 173 11.45 6.24 -17.15
CA VAL A 173 10.97 5.47 -15.98
C VAL A 173 9.81 6.25 -15.36
N ASP A 174 8.66 5.62 -15.25
CA ASP A 174 7.48 6.25 -14.65
C ASP A 174 6.60 5.19 -13.96
N ILE A 175 5.59 5.65 -13.23
CA ILE A 175 4.59 4.77 -12.62
C ILE A 175 3.39 4.58 -13.55
N THR A 176 2.83 3.39 -13.54
CA THR A 176 1.61 3.10 -14.29
C THR A 176 0.72 2.12 -13.52
N THR A 177 -0.59 2.25 -13.66
CA THR A 177 -1.55 1.29 -13.10
C THR A 177 -1.97 0.25 -14.14
N THR A 178 -2.23 0.70 -15.37
CA THR A 178 -2.77 -0.15 -16.45
C THR A 178 -1.94 -0.13 -17.74
N GLY A 179 -0.92 0.70 -17.79
CA GLY A 179 -0.14 0.95 -19.01
C GLY A 179 -0.86 1.80 -20.08
N ALA A 180 -2.11 2.22 -19.83
CA ALA A 180 -2.92 2.91 -20.84
C ALA A 180 -2.28 4.23 -21.31
N THR A 181 -1.76 5.05 -20.40
CA THR A 181 -1.08 6.32 -20.72
C THR A 181 0.20 6.07 -21.52
N LEU A 182 0.97 5.05 -21.17
CA LEU A 182 2.17 4.66 -21.91
C LEU A 182 1.82 4.26 -23.34
N LYS A 183 0.81 3.40 -23.51
CA LYS A 183 0.34 2.96 -24.81
C LYS A 183 -0.18 4.12 -25.67
N ALA A 184 -0.91 5.07 -25.06
CA ALA A 184 -1.40 6.28 -25.75
C ALA A 184 -0.25 7.17 -26.25
N ASN A 185 0.93 7.11 -25.63
CA ASN A 185 2.14 7.82 -26.03
C ASN A 185 3.10 6.94 -26.84
N ASN A 186 2.62 5.82 -27.42
CA ASN A 186 3.42 4.89 -28.23
C ASN A 186 4.65 4.34 -27.50
N LEU A 187 4.49 4.04 -26.20
CA LEU A 187 5.51 3.40 -25.36
C LEU A 187 5.13 1.96 -25.05
N LYS A 188 6.15 1.09 -24.96
CA LYS A 188 6.06 -0.28 -24.45
C LYS A 188 6.90 -0.45 -23.19
N ILE A 189 6.41 -1.25 -22.24
CA ILE A 189 7.17 -1.65 -21.04
C ILE A 189 8.10 -2.80 -21.44
N LEU A 190 9.35 -2.76 -20.99
CA LEU A 190 10.27 -3.89 -21.16
C LEU A 190 9.80 -5.10 -20.35
N SER A 191 10.00 -6.29 -20.86
CA SER A 191 9.52 -7.55 -20.25
C SER A 191 10.08 -7.77 -18.83
N ASP A 192 11.30 -7.35 -18.57
CA ASP A 192 11.98 -7.33 -17.29
C ASP A 192 12.12 -5.93 -16.68
N GLY A 193 11.40 -4.94 -17.26
CA GLY A 193 11.46 -3.53 -16.89
C GLY A 193 10.53 -3.13 -15.74
N VAL A 194 9.82 -4.05 -15.09
CA VAL A 194 9.04 -3.74 -13.88
C VAL A 194 9.99 -3.67 -12.70
N MET A 195 10.24 -2.45 -12.22
CA MET A 195 11.19 -2.15 -11.16
C MET A 195 10.61 -2.39 -9.77
N LEU A 196 9.35 -2.00 -9.58
CA LEU A 196 8.64 -2.09 -8.31
C LEU A 196 7.14 -2.20 -8.56
N LYS A 197 6.48 -3.13 -7.88
CA LYS A 197 5.01 -3.15 -7.76
C LYS A 197 4.64 -2.47 -6.46
N SER A 198 4.09 -1.26 -6.55
CA SER A 198 3.71 -0.44 -5.41
C SER A 198 2.20 -0.35 -5.25
N GLN A 199 1.76 -0.09 -4.04
CA GLN A 199 0.39 0.26 -3.71
C GLN A 199 0.38 1.23 -2.53
N ALA A 200 -0.77 1.81 -2.23
CA ALA A 200 -0.93 2.62 -1.03
C ALA A 200 -0.67 1.79 0.23
N GLN A 201 0.16 2.33 1.10
CA GLN A 201 0.54 1.75 2.39
C GLN A 201 0.12 2.70 3.52
N LEU A 202 -0.45 2.16 4.57
CA LEU A 202 -0.42 2.82 5.87
C LEU A 202 0.94 2.53 6.50
N SER A 203 1.68 3.57 6.78
CA SER A 203 3.06 3.49 7.26
C SER A 203 3.24 4.31 8.53
N ALA A 204 4.15 3.88 9.40
CA ALA A 204 4.51 4.57 10.63
C ALA A 204 5.99 4.97 10.61
N SER A 205 6.29 6.18 11.05
CA SER A 205 7.66 6.61 11.26
C SER A 205 8.26 5.91 12.47
N LEU A 206 9.47 5.40 12.34
CA LEU A 206 10.26 4.91 13.48
C LEU A 206 11.05 6.04 14.18
N ASN A 207 11.12 7.22 13.53
CA ASN A 207 11.82 8.40 14.03
C ASN A 207 10.91 9.39 14.76
N ALA A 208 9.59 9.19 14.76
CA ALA A 208 8.65 10.06 15.44
C ALA A 208 8.67 9.85 16.98
N ASP A 209 8.20 10.84 17.72
CA ASP A 209 8.09 10.76 19.17
C ASP A 209 6.84 9.94 19.59
N TRP A 210 7.04 8.68 19.93
CA TRP A 210 5.99 7.73 20.32
C TRP A 210 5.83 7.71 21.85
N ASN A 211 5.13 8.70 22.39
CA ASN A 211 4.69 8.68 23.79
C ASN A 211 3.50 7.70 24.00
N GLU A 212 3.13 7.47 25.26
CA GLU A 212 2.07 6.52 25.62
C GLU A 212 0.72 6.85 24.96
N ASP A 213 0.35 8.14 24.89
CA ASP A 213 -0.90 8.58 24.27
C ASP A 213 -0.90 8.31 22.74
N ALA A 214 0.23 8.56 22.07
CA ALA A 214 0.38 8.28 20.65
C ALA A 214 0.31 6.77 20.37
N LEU A 215 0.94 5.95 21.21
CA LEU A 215 0.88 4.49 21.11
C LEU A 215 -0.54 3.95 21.38
N ALA A 216 -1.25 4.50 22.34
CA ALA A 216 -2.64 4.13 22.60
C ALA A 216 -3.57 4.52 21.43
N ALA A 217 -3.39 5.71 20.87
CA ALA A 217 -4.18 6.18 19.73
C ALA A 217 -3.97 5.33 18.48
N ILE A 218 -2.71 4.98 18.13
CA ILE A 218 -2.44 4.10 16.99
C ILE A 218 -2.95 2.69 17.23
N LYS A 219 -2.82 2.15 18.44
CA LYS A 219 -3.36 0.83 18.77
C LYS A 219 -4.86 0.77 18.50
N ASN A 220 -5.61 1.73 19.00
CA ASN A 220 -7.05 1.81 18.78
C ASN A 220 -7.41 1.89 17.28
N LEU A 221 -6.65 2.68 16.50
CA LEU A 221 -6.87 2.79 15.06
C LEU A 221 -6.61 1.45 14.34
N LEU A 222 -5.51 0.79 14.66
CA LEU A 222 -5.16 -0.50 14.07
C LEU A 222 -6.13 -1.61 14.51
N ASP A 223 -6.65 -1.57 15.74
CA ASP A 223 -7.66 -2.52 16.23
C ASP A 223 -8.95 -2.40 15.39
N ILE A 224 -9.39 -1.18 15.08
CA ILE A 224 -10.56 -0.94 14.21
C ILE A 224 -10.30 -1.50 12.80
N PHE A 225 -9.14 -1.23 12.21
CA PHE A 225 -8.79 -1.71 10.87
C PHE A 225 -8.70 -3.23 10.81
N GLU A 226 -8.09 -3.87 11.81
CA GLU A 226 -8.00 -5.31 11.89
C GLU A 226 -9.36 -5.96 12.14
N ALA A 227 -10.17 -5.41 13.05
CA ALA A 227 -11.51 -5.90 13.32
C ALA A 227 -12.40 -5.88 12.06
N ARG A 228 -12.31 -4.80 11.26
CA ARG A 228 -13.02 -4.71 9.98
C ARG A 228 -12.49 -5.71 8.95
N ARG A 229 -11.18 -5.88 8.86
CA ARG A 229 -10.55 -6.84 7.94
C ARG A 229 -10.97 -8.27 8.23
N VAL A 230 -10.88 -8.67 9.51
CA VAL A 230 -11.24 -10.03 9.93
C VAL A 230 -12.73 -10.29 9.70
N ALA A 231 -13.57 -9.32 10.03
CA ALA A 231 -15.03 -9.42 9.85
C ALA A 231 -15.47 -9.63 8.40
N ARG A 232 -14.72 -9.12 7.41
CA ARG A 232 -15.05 -9.30 5.99
C ARG A 232 -15.06 -10.76 5.55
N ASP A 233 -14.13 -11.55 6.09
CA ASP A 233 -13.95 -12.95 5.72
C ASP A 233 -14.57 -13.93 6.72
N ALA A 234 -15.05 -13.42 7.85
CA ALA A 234 -15.62 -14.20 8.93
C ALA A 234 -17.15 -14.22 8.94
N SER A 235 -17.69 -15.30 9.46
CA SER A 235 -19.08 -15.42 9.95
C SER A 235 -19.07 -16.01 11.34
N VAL A 236 -20.05 -15.63 12.13
CA VAL A 236 -20.25 -16.13 13.49
C VAL A 236 -21.50 -17.02 13.49
N LEU A 237 -21.32 -18.26 13.95
CA LEU A 237 -22.42 -19.19 14.20
C LEU A 237 -22.80 -19.13 15.67
N THR A 238 -24.09 -18.99 15.93
CA THR A 238 -24.65 -19.03 17.27
C THR A 238 -25.79 -20.07 17.32
N GLY A 239 -25.93 -20.76 18.45
CA GLY A 239 -26.94 -21.81 18.60
C GLY A 239 -26.96 -22.35 20.01
N GLY A 240 -27.51 -23.56 20.17
CA GLY A 240 -27.60 -24.21 21.50
C GLY A 240 -26.24 -24.57 22.11
N LYS A 241 -26.24 -24.93 23.41
CA LYS A 241 -25.01 -25.17 24.21
C LYS A 241 -24.02 -26.19 23.63
N SER A 242 -24.47 -27.11 22.78
CA SER A 242 -23.62 -28.15 22.17
C SER A 242 -23.04 -27.76 20.81
N LEU A 243 -23.40 -26.59 20.29
CA LEU A 243 -22.97 -26.13 18.94
C LEU A 243 -21.45 -26.12 18.80
N ARG A 244 -20.75 -25.67 19.83
CA ARG A 244 -19.30 -25.53 19.86
C ARG A 244 -18.58 -26.87 19.70
N ALA A 245 -18.97 -27.87 20.45
CA ALA A 245 -18.36 -29.21 20.38
C ALA A 245 -18.66 -29.89 19.04
N ALA A 246 -19.88 -29.72 18.53
CA ALA A 246 -20.29 -30.26 17.24
C ALA A 246 -19.56 -29.56 16.06
N ALA A 247 -19.38 -28.25 16.12
CA ALA A 247 -18.68 -27.48 15.07
C ALA A 247 -17.22 -27.93 14.95
N ALA A 248 -16.52 -28.14 16.06
CA ALA A 248 -15.15 -28.62 16.08
C ALA A 248 -15.01 -30.05 15.47
N SER A 249 -16.05 -30.87 15.53
CA SER A 249 -16.05 -32.21 14.90
C SER A 249 -16.36 -32.21 13.41
N ILE A 250 -16.97 -31.11 12.89
CA ILE A 250 -17.38 -30.97 11.48
C ILE A 250 -16.32 -30.25 10.67
N SER A 251 -15.55 -29.35 11.26
CA SER A 251 -14.54 -28.57 10.54
C SER A 251 -13.36 -28.22 11.45
N ASP A 252 -12.15 -28.48 10.97
CA ASP A 252 -10.90 -28.14 11.65
C ASP A 252 -10.56 -26.63 11.58
N GLU A 253 -11.29 -25.86 10.76
CA GLU A 253 -11.05 -24.43 10.51
C GLU A 253 -11.98 -23.52 11.34
N VAL A 254 -12.45 -23.97 12.48
CA VAL A 254 -13.30 -23.19 13.37
C VAL A 254 -12.49 -22.59 14.51
N THR A 255 -12.72 -21.32 14.80
CA THR A 255 -12.21 -20.67 16.01
C THR A 255 -13.34 -20.52 17.01
N LEU A 256 -13.11 -20.95 18.24
CA LEU A 256 -14.12 -20.95 19.29
C LEU A 256 -14.01 -19.67 20.13
N PHE A 257 -15.09 -18.89 20.18
CA PHE A 257 -15.21 -17.65 20.95
C PHE A 257 -16.39 -17.75 21.92
N GLY A 258 -16.12 -17.96 23.22
CA GLY A 258 -17.17 -18.18 24.20
C GLY A 258 -18.13 -19.30 23.76
N ASP A 259 -19.39 -19.00 23.61
CA ASP A 259 -20.42 -19.93 23.10
C ASP A 259 -20.64 -19.85 21.59
N SER A 260 -19.84 -19.00 20.89
CA SER A 260 -19.94 -18.78 19.46
C SER A 260 -18.80 -19.48 18.71
N VAL A 261 -19.04 -19.74 17.43
CA VAL A 261 -18.09 -20.34 16.51
C VAL A 261 -17.81 -19.36 15.40
N VAL A 262 -16.55 -18.99 15.20
CA VAL A 262 -16.10 -18.13 14.12
C VAL A 262 -15.42 -18.99 13.05
N LEU A 263 -15.81 -18.78 11.80
CA LEU A 263 -15.24 -19.49 10.67
C LEU A 263 -15.30 -18.64 9.39
N SER A 264 -14.63 -19.10 8.35
CA SER A 264 -14.65 -18.44 7.04
C SER A 264 -16.09 -18.29 6.53
N ARG A 265 -16.44 -17.10 6.06
CA ARG A 265 -17.74 -16.78 5.45
C ARG A 265 -18.15 -17.75 4.34
N LYS A 266 -17.15 -18.23 3.58
CA LYS A 266 -17.37 -19.19 2.47
C LYS A 266 -17.93 -20.54 2.96
N LYS A 267 -17.52 -20.97 4.19
CA LYS A 267 -17.91 -22.26 4.77
C LYS A 267 -19.12 -22.15 5.72
N ALA A 268 -19.48 -20.95 6.14
CA ALA A 268 -20.47 -20.74 7.19
C ALA A 268 -21.83 -21.40 6.91
N LYS A 269 -22.34 -21.29 5.67
CA LYS A 269 -23.65 -21.87 5.31
C LYS A 269 -23.62 -23.39 5.29
N SER A 270 -22.56 -24.01 4.77
CA SER A 270 -22.44 -25.48 4.72
C SER A 270 -22.30 -26.09 6.11
N VAL A 271 -21.48 -25.47 6.96
CA VAL A 271 -21.31 -25.91 8.35
C VAL A 271 -22.58 -25.72 9.16
N ALA A 272 -23.29 -24.58 9.02
CA ALA A 272 -24.56 -24.34 9.71
C ALA A 272 -25.64 -25.37 9.29
N ASN A 273 -25.72 -25.71 8.01
CA ASN A 273 -26.64 -26.73 7.51
C ASN A 273 -26.31 -28.13 8.06
N ALA A 274 -25.02 -28.50 8.07
CA ALA A 274 -24.59 -29.78 8.63
C ALA A 274 -24.92 -29.90 10.12
N LEU A 275 -24.65 -28.84 10.91
CA LEU A 275 -24.99 -28.76 12.32
C LEU A 275 -26.52 -28.89 12.56
N SER A 276 -27.33 -28.16 11.79
CA SER A 276 -28.76 -28.23 11.88
C SER A 276 -29.31 -29.63 11.57
N SER A 277 -28.79 -30.26 10.51
CA SER A 277 -29.14 -31.64 10.10
C SER A 277 -28.73 -32.69 11.14
N ALA A 278 -27.67 -32.43 11.90
CA ALA A 278 -27.20 -33.29 12.98
C ALA A 278 -27.95 -33.06 14.31
N GLY A 279 -29.01 -32.23 14.35
CA GLY A 279 -29.86 -32.00 15.52
C GLY A 279 -29.36 -30.89 16.44
N PHE A 280 -28.36 -30.10 16.03
CA PHE A 280 -27.86 -28.96 16.81
C PHE A 280 -28.58 -27.63 16.48
N GLY A 281 -29.70 -27.67 15.76
CA GLY A 281 -30.50 -26.50 15.43
C GLY A 281 -31.34 -25.94 16.60
N PRO A 282 -31.81 -24.70 16.48
CA PRO A 282 -31.53 -23.77 15.39
C PRO A 282 -30.12 -23.21 15.45
N VAL A 283 -29.51 -23.02 14.24
CA VAL A 283 -28.19 -22.41 14.05
C VAL A 283 -28.37 -21.09 13.33
N SER A 284 -27.95 -20.00 13.93
CA SER A 284 -27.93 -18.67 13.33
C SER A 284 -26.56 -18.37 12.73
N VAL A 285 -26.55 -17.78 11.53
CA VAL A 285 -25.31 -17.32 10.83
C VAL A 285 -25.35 -15.80 10.79
N VAL A 286 -24.41 -15.17 11.47
CA VAL A 286 -24.27 -13.71 11.53
C VAL A 286 -22.98 -13.30 10.84
N ASN A 287 -23.05 -12.32 9.96
CA ASN A 287 -21.86 -11.69 9.38
C ASN A 287 -21.56 -10.43 10.19
N PRO A 288 -20.52 -10.44 11.03
CA PRO A 288 -20.21 -9.27 11.86
C PRO A 288 -19.74 -8.12 10.97
N GLU A 289 -20.00 -6.91 11.40
CA GLU A 289 -19.43 -5.71 10.78
C GLU A 289 -17.98 -5.48 11.22
N PHE A 290 -17.70 -5.76 12.49
CA PHE A 290 -16.38 -5.78 13.11
C PHE A 290 -16.22 -7.03 13.95
N LEU A 291 -15.00 -7.57 13.98
CA LEU A 291 -14.63 -8.68 14.85
C LEU A 291 -13.29 -8.35 15.51
N PHE A 292 -13.35 -7.80 16.72
CA PHE A 292 -12.15 -7.46 17.49
C PHE A 292 -11.51 -8.71 18.06
N LEU A 293 -10.22 -8.87 17.84
CA LEU A 293 -9.41 -9.94 18.42
C LEU A 293 -8.68 -9.42 19.66
N GLU A 294 -8.29 -10.32 20.54
CA GLU A 294 -7.53 -10.00 21.76
C GLU A 294 -6.17 -9.37 21.41
N ASP A 295 -5.49 -9.96 20.45
CA ASP A 295 -4.16 -9.51 19.97
C ASP A 295 -4.25 -8.87 18.58
N ASN A 296 -3.55 -7.75 18.43
CA ASN A 296 -3.32 -7.10 17.15
C ASN A 296 -1.87 -7.35 16.69
N VAL A 297 -1.69 -8.26 15.76
CA VAL A 297 -0.37 -8.65 15.24
C VAL A 297 0.37 -7.45 14.63
N VAL A 298 -0.34 -6.60 13.87
CA VAL A 298 0.24 -5.41 13.21
C VAL A 298 0.79 -4.43 14.25
N PHE A 299 0.03 -4.15 15.31
CA PHE A 299 0.50 -3.32 16.41
C PHE A 299 1.67 -3.95 17.16
N GLY A 300 1.62 -5.27 17.39
CA GLY A 300 2.70 -6.00 18.05
C GLY A 300 4.02 -5.98 17.28
N GLU A 301 3.98 -6.08 15.96
CA GLU A 301 5.16 -5.96 15.09
C GLU A 301 5.72 -4.53 15.10
N PHE A 302 4.86 -3.55 15.02
CA PHE A 302 5.24 -2.14 15.09
C PHE A 302 5.87 -1.77 16.44
N SER A 303 5.28 -2.17 17.57
CA SER A 303 5.84 -1.95 18.91
C SER A 303 7.25 -2.51 19.04
N ARG A 304 7.50 -3.72 18.52
CA ARG A 304 8.83 -4.31 18.50
C ARG A 304 9.80 -3.52 17.62
N ALA A 305 9.34 -2.98 16.49
CA ALA A 305 10.17 -2.18 15.60
C ALA A 305 10.62 -0.87 16.27
N ILE A 306 9.73 -0.17 16.98
CA ILE A 306 10.07 1.03 17.74
C ILE A 306 11.11 0.72 18.83
N THR A 307 10.91 -0.35 19.61
CA THR A 307 11.81 -0.73 20.69
C THR A 307 13.21 -1.03 20.17
N ARG A 308 13.34 -1.66 19.01
CA ARG A 308 14.64 -1.91 18.37
C ARG A 308 15.33 -0.64 17.86
N ASN A 309 14.54 0.31 17.37
CA ASN A 309 15.08 1.57 16.85
C ASN A 309 15.55 2.53 17.96
N ALA A 310 15.05 2.34 19.20
CA ALA A 310 15.44 3.14 20.36
C ALA A 310 16.70 2.64 21.07
N GLN A 311 17.24 1.48 20.69
CA GLN A 311 18.50 0.90 21.18
C GLN A 311 19.67 1.20 20.27
#